data_9be45455a8a479def6c38e205103900a
#
_entry.id   9be45455a8a479def6c38e205103900a
#
_cell.length_a   1.000
_cell.length_b   1.000
_cell.length_c   1.000
_cell.angle_alpha   90.00
_cell.angle_beta   90.00
_cell.angle_gamma   90.00
#
_symmetry.space_group_name_H-M   'P 1'
#
loop_
_entity.id
_entity.type
_entity.pdbx_description
1 polymer ?
#
loop_
_entity_poly.entity_id
_entity_poly.type
_entity_poly.pdbx_seq_one_letter_code
_entity_poly.pdbx_strand_id
1 'polypeptide(L)'
;SKLEELRQKDGPDSAMLLGSAKFNNEQAYYDRKFAAMFGTNNIDHQARIWHSSTVAGVANTWGYGAMTNSLGDIQNSKAIIIFGANPAVNHPVGFQHFLKAKERNNAKIIVVDPRFTKTAAKADLYAQIRPGTDIPFMYGMLNIIFENGWHDKNFINDRVYGMEDIMAEAKNWPIERVADVTGVKADLIVQITKLYAASKPGTLVWAMGLTQHTIGTSNTRMAPILQLALGNMGVAGGGTNILRGHDNVQGATDFGCLSDSLPGYYGL
;
A
#
# COMPACT_ATOMS: atom_id res chain seq x y z
N SER A 1 10.24 -40.40 12.28
CA SER A 1 9.10 -39.46 12.48
C SER A 1 8.05 -39.65 11.39
N LYS A 2 6.81 -39.17 11.60
CA LYS A 2 5.76 -39.30 10.58
C LYS A 2 6.11 -38.56 9.28
N LEU A 3 6.79 -37.44 9.38
CA LEU A 3 7.28 -36.70 8.21
C LEU A 3 8.32 -37.50 7.42
N GLU A 4 9.20 -38.20 8.09
CA GLU A 4 10.20 -39.06 7.45
C GLU A 4 9.56 -40.24 6.73
N GLU A 5 8.59 -40.90 7.36
CA GLU A 5 7.79 -41.97 6.74
C GLU A 5 7.09 -41.49 5.46
N LEU A 6 6.45 -40.31 5.51
CA LEU A 6 5.78 -39.70 4.35
C LEU A 6 6.80 -39.39 3.25
N ARG A 7 7.93 -38.78 3.62
CA ARG A 7 9.00 -38.48 2.67
C ARG A 7 9.53 -39.72 1.96
N GLN A 8 9.73 -40.81 2.71
CA GLN A 8 10.23 -42.06 2.14
C GLN A 8 9.19 -42.77 1.26
N LYS A 9 7.92 -42.70 1.65
CA LYS A 9 6.81 -43.39 0.95
C LYS A 9 6.31 -42.63 -0.27
N ASP A 10 6.05 -41.34 -0.09
CA ASP A 10 5.26 -40.53 -1.03
C ASP A 10 6.11 -39.36 -1.61
N GLY A 11 7.37 -39.26 -1.25
CA GLY A 11 8.28 -38.20 -1.67
C GLY A 11 8.21 -36.93 -0.81
N PRO A 12 9.17 -36.00 -0.97
CA PRO A 12 9.25 -34.80 -0.15
C PRO A 12 8.10 -33.81 -0.39
N ASP A 13 7.50 -33.81 -1.58
CA ASP A 13 6.39 -32.91 -1.92
C ASP A 13 5.04 -33.38 -1.35
N SER A 14 5.00 -34.51 -0.64
CA SER A 14 3.85 -34.94 0.15
C SER A 14 3.56 -34.09 1.39
N ALA A 15 4.50 -33.20 1.76
CA ALA A 15 4.37 -32.29 2.88
C ALA A 15 4.38 -30.83 2.42
N MET A 16 3.65 -29.97 3.14
CA MET A 16 3.67 -28.53 2.97
C MET A 16 3.97 -27.86 4.31
N LEU A 17 4.85 -26.87 4.29
CA LEU A 17 5.17 -26.04 5.45
C LEU A 17 4.40 -24.74 5.36
N LEU A 18 3.65 -24.42 6.39
CA LEU A 18 2.94 -23.16 6.52
C LEU A 18 3.56 -22.32 7.61
N GLY A 19 4.41 -21.39 7.20
CA GLY A 19 5.06 -20.44 8.08
C GLY A 19 4.11 -19.35 8.60
N SER A 20 4.63 -18.49 9.43
CA SER A 20 3.85 -17.41 10.04
C SER A 20 4.54 -16.06 9.87
N ALA A 21 3.75 -15.04 9.54
CA ALA A 21 4.18 -13.64 9.59
C ALA A 21 4.45 -13.13 11.03
N LYS A 22 4.29 -13.99 12.03
CA LYS A 22 4.64 -13.75 13.43
C LYS A 22 5.94 -14.44 13.85
N PHE A 23 6.56 -15.20 12.97
CA PHE A 23 7.89 -15.72 13.20
C PHE A 23 8.88 -14.57 13.41
N ASN A 24 9.85 -14.75 14.31
CA ASN A 24 11.04 -13.92 14.27
C ASN A 24 11.91 -14.30 13.06
N ASN A 25 12.96 -13.55 12.79
CA ASN A 25 13.81 -13.76 11.62
C ASN A 25 14.49 -15.13 11.64
N GLU A 26 14.94 -15.56 12.81
CA GLU A 26 15.60 -16.85 13.03
C GLU A 26 14.63 -18.01 12.76
N GLN A 27 13.40 -17.93 13.26
CA GLN A 27 12.37 -18.94 13.00
C GLN A 27 12.05 -19.02 11.50
N ALA A 28 11.89 -17.89 10.82
CA ALA A 28 11.63 -17.83 9.39
C ALA A 28 12.77 -18.46 8.58
N TYR A 29 14.02 -18.15 8.96
CA TYR A 29 15.19 -18.75 8.33
C TYR A 29 15.25 -20.28 8.54
N TYR A 30 15.00 -20.75 9.76
CA TYR A 30 15.01 -22.19 10.04
C TYR A 30 13.86 -22.93 9.37
N ASP A 31 12.68 -22.31 9.25
CA ASP A 31 11.54 -22.87 8.51
C ASP A 31 11.92 -23.10 7.03
N ARG A 32 12.51 -22.09 6.39
CA ARG A 32 13.01 -22.20 5.01
C ARG A 32 14.12 -23.24 4.88
N LYS A 33 15.07 -23.26 5.82
CA LYS A 33 16.17 -24.23 5.85
C LYS A 33 15.66 -25.65 6.02
N PHE A 34 14.66 -25.85 6.89
CA PHE A 34 14.02 -27.15 7.07
C PHE A 34 13.34 -27.62 5.79
N ALA A 35 12.59 -26.75 5.08
CA ALA A 35 11.98 -27.09 3.80
C ALA A 35 13.01 -27.56 2.77
N ALA A 36 14.13 -26.84 2.66
CA ALA A 36 15.22 -27.16 1.75
C ALA A 36 15.88 -28.52 2.11
N MET A 37 16.12 -28.79 3.40
CA MET A 37 16.69 -30.04 3.86
C MET A 37 15.71 -31.22 3.75
N PHE A 38 14.43 -30.97 3.91
CA PHE A 38 13.36 -31.95 3.68
C PHE A 38 13.23 -32.31 2.20
N GLY A 39 13.61 -31.38 1.32
CA GLY A 39 13.65 -31.55 -0.13
C GLY A 39 12.38 -31.08 -0.83
N THR A 40 11.59 -30.22 -0.19
CA THR A 40 10.36 -29.66 -0.79
C THR A 40 10.45 -28.15 -0.95
N ASN A 41 9.77 -27.64 -1.97
CA ASN A 41 9.52 -26.21 -2.13
C ASN A 41 8.07 -25.82 -1.76
N ASN A 42 7.31 -26.72 -1.18
CA ASN A 42 5.97 -26.46 -0.66
C ASN A 42 6.05 -25.73 0.68
N ILE A 43 6.38 -24.46 0.61
CA ILE A 43 6.47 -23.55 1.76
C ILE A 43 5.76 -22.24 1.43
N ASP A 44 4.95 -21.73 2.35
CA ASP A 44 4.27 -20.44 2.19
C ASP A 44 3.90 -19.85 3.56
N HIS A 45 3.49 -18.57 3.59
CA HIS A 45 2.97 -17.90 4.78
C HIS A 45 1.94 -16.81 4.44
N GLN A 46 1.39 -16.11 5.45
CA GLN A 46 0.30 -15.15 5.27
C GLN A 46 0.58 -14.03 4.24
N ALA A 47 1.85 -13.68 3.97
CA ALA A 47 2.17 -12.65 2.98
C ALA A 47 1.59 -12.97 1.59
N ARG A 48 1.43 -14.24 1.26
CA ARG A 48 0.83 -14.70 0.01
C ARG A 48 -0.56 -14.11 -0.24
N ILE A 49 -1.42 -14.14 0.77
CA ILE A 49 -2.80 -13.64 0.68
C ILE A 49 -2.98 -12.26 1.30
N TRP A 50 -1.91 -11.67 1.84
CA TRP A 50 -1.96 -10.42 2.58
C TRP A 50 -1.46 -9.26 1.73
N HIS A 51 -0.17 -9.09 1.61
CA HIS A 51 0.47 -8.00 0.89
C HIS A 51 1.09 -8.40 -0.46
N SER A 52 0.84 -9.60 -0.98
CA SER A 52 1.34 -9.98 -2.30
C SER A 52 0.84 -9.05 -3.40
N SER A 53 -0.44 -8.68 -3.36
CA SER A 53 -1.01 -7.71 -4.30
C SER A 53 -0.45 -6.30 -4.10
N THR A 54 -0.12 -5.88 -2.86
CA THR A 54 0.61 -4.64 -2.61
C THR A 54 2.00 -4.70 -3.23
N VAL A 55 2.78 -5.75 -2.95
CA VAL A 55 4.13 -5.91 -3.48
C VAL A 55 4.11 -5.91 -5.00
N ALA A 56 3.22 -6.69 -5.62
CA ALA A 56 3.06 -6.71 -7.07
C ALA A 56 2.65 -5.36 -7.64
N GLY A 57 1.70 -4.66 -7.01
CA GLY A 57 1.22 -3.37 -7.45
C GLY A 57 2.31 -2.29 -7.43
N VAL A 58 3.03 -2.17 -6.32
CA VAL A 58 4.09 -1.15 -6.19
C VAL A 58 5.33 -1.51 -6.99
N ALA A 59 5.74 -2.79 -7.05
CA ALA A 59 6.87 -3.23 -7.87
C ALA A 59 6.64 -2.96 -9.36
N ASN A 60 5.41 -3.14 -9.85
CA ASN A 60 5.02 -2.80 -11.22
C ASN A 60 4.91 -1.29 -11.48
N THR A 61 5.06 -0.45 -10.47
CA THR A 61 4.96 1.01 -10.62
C THR A 61 6.31 1.69 -10.48
N TRP A 62 7.11 1.34 -9.47
CA TRP A 62 8.45 1.93 -9.27
C TRP A 62 9.59 0.91 -9.16
N GLY A 63 9.32 -0.37 -9.45
CA GLY A 63 10.37 -1.39 -9.58
C GLY A 63 10.75 -2.14 -8.30
N TYR A 64 10.19 -1.79 -7.13
CA TYR A 64 10.48 -2.46 -5.87
C TYR A 64 9.26 -2.58 -4.96
N GLY A 65 9.11 -3.72 -4.28
CA GLY A 65 7.95 -4.07 -3.47
C GLY A 65 7.96 -3.56 -2.03
N ALA A 66 8.41 -2.32 -1.79
CA ALA A 66 8.51 -1.74 -0.46
C ALA A 66 7.90 -0.33 -0.37
N MET A 67 7.58 0.12 0.85
CA MET A 67 7.22 1.52 1.08
C MET A 67 8.44 2.43 0.85
N THR A 68 8.19 3.66 0.43
CA THR A 68 9.26 4.57 -0.03
C THR A 68 9.94 5.36 1.07
N ASN A 69 9.25 5.58 2.19
CA ASN A 69 9.72 6.39 3.30
C ASN A 69 9.54 5.64 4.63
N SER A 70 10.27 6.01 5.66
CA SER A 70 10.08 5.45 6.99
C SER A 70 8.82 5.99 7.67
N LEU A 71 8.26 5.27 8.65
CA LEU A 71 7.13 5.76 9.45
C LEU A 71 7.46 7.08 10.16
N GLY A 72 8.72 7.24 10.60
CA GLY A 72 9.19 8.48 11.24
C GLY A 72 9.16 9.69 10.31
N ASP A 73 9.30 9.48 9.00
CA ASP A 73 9.30 10.56 8.02
C ASP A 73 7.91 11.18 7.78
N ILE A 74 6.84 10.47 8.14
CA ILE A 74 5.46 11.01 8.05
C ILE A 74 5.31 12.34 8.80
N GLN A 75 6.08 12.54 9.88
CA GLN A 75 6.07 13.80 10.62
C GLN A 75 6.49 15.05 9.81
N ASN A 76 7.12 14.84 8.65
CA ASN A 76 7.55 15.91 7.75
C ASN A 76 6.50 16.28 6.70
N SER A 77 5.39 15.53 6.62
CA SER A 77 4.30 15.76 5.66
C SER A 77 3.53 17.04 5.97
N LYS A 78 2.95 17.65 4.93
CA LYS A 78 1.97 18.75 5.02
C LYS A 78 0.55 18.26 4.71
N ALA A 79 0.41 17.15 4.01
CA ALA A 79 -0.85 16.43 3.84
C ALA A 79 -0.62 14.93 3.96
N ILE A 80 -1.57 14.24 4.58
CA ILE A 80 -1.54 12.79 4.75
C ILE A 80 -2.90 12.26 4.30
N ILE A 81 -2.93 11.49 3.21
CA ILE A 81 -4.14 10.81 2.77
C ILE A 81 -4.06 9.32 3.10
N ILE A 82 -5.09 8.79 3.73
CA ILE A 82 -5.13 7.43 4.27
C ILE A 82 -6.27 6.67 3.62
N PHE A 83 -5.95 5.59 2.90
CA PHE A 83 -6.91 4.69 2.28
C PHE A 83 -6.98 3.36 3.01
N GLY A 84 -8.16 2.97 3.50
CA GLY A 84 -8.41 1.64 4.05
C GLY A 84 -7.45 1.22 5.15
N ALA A 85 -7.12 2.14 6.08
CA ALA A 85 -6.23 1.90 7.19
C ALA A 85 -6.70 2.59 8.48
N ASN A 86 -6.47 1.94 9.63
CA ASN A 86 -6.84 2.46 10.94
C ASN A 86 -5.63 2.51 11.90
N PRO A 87 -4.58 3.30 11.58
CA PRO A 87 -3.36 3.33 12.37
C PRO A 87 -3.55 3.80 13.82
N ALA A 88 -4.58 4.59 14.13
CA ALA A 88 -4.90 4.95 15.51
C ALA A 88 -5.22 3.73 16.41
N VAL A 89 -5.60 2.60 15.80
CA VAL A 89 -5.88 1.33 16.53
C VAL A 89 -4.75 0.32 16.31
N ASN A 90 -4.36 0.09 15.04
CA ASN A 90 -3.49 -1.02 14.67
C ASN A 90 -1.99 -0.67 14.77
N HIS A 91 -1.65 0.62 14.71
CA HIS A 91 -0.28 1.14 14.76
C HIS A 91 -0.20 2.38 15.66
N PRO A 92 -0.61 2.29 16.95
CA PRO A 92 -0.81 3.48 17.80
C PRO A 92 0.48 4.27 18.02
N VAL A 93 1.62 3.61 18.12
CA VAL A 93 2.94 4.28 18.24
C VAL A 93 3.30 4.96 16.93
N GLY A 94 3.15 4.28 15.79
CA GLY A 94 3.35 4.85 14.46
C GLY A 94 2.44 6.06 14.19
N PHE A 95 1.20 6.02 14.68
CA PHE A 95 0.23 7.11 14.51
C PHE A 95 0.65 8.42 15.20
N GLN A 96 1.56 8.36 16.18
CA GLN A 96 2.12 9.58 16.79
C GLN A 96 2.87 10.45 15.77
N HIS A 97 3.47 9.87 14.73
CA HIS A 97 4.13 10.64 13.67
C HIS A 97 3.12 11.44 12.82
N PHE A 98 1.90 10.91 12.64
CA PHE A 98 0.79 11.62 11.98
C PHE A 98 0.34 12.83 12.80
N LEU A 99 0.19 12.64 14.12
CA LEU A 99 -0.18 13.72 15.02
C LEU A 99 0.92 14.79 15.13
N LYS A 100 2.20 14.37 15.13
CA LYS A 100 3.33 15.30 15.09
C LYS A 100 3.36 16.12 13.80
N ALA A 101 2.99 15.54 12.65
CA ALA A 101 2.85 16.30 11.41
C ALA A 101 1.78 17.39 11.53
N LYS A 102 0.62 17.07 12.13
CA LYS A 102 -0.42 18.07 12.43
C LYS A 102 0.09 19.18 13.32
N GLU A 103 0.77 18.83 14.40
CA GLU A 103 1.27 19.77 15.39
C GLU A 103 2.35 20.69 14.85
N ARG A 104 3.35 20.10 14.13
CA ARG A 104 4.56 20.83 13.70
C ARG A 104 4.38 21.57 12.37
N ASN A 105 3.66 20.96 11.42
CA ASN A 105 3.55 21.45 10.05
C ASN A 105 2.13 21.90 9.70
N ASN A 106 1.20 21.90 10.66
CA ASN A 106 -0.24 22.09 10.39
C ASN A 106 -0.76 21.12 9.29
N ALA A 107 -0.19 19.91 9.24
CA ALA A 107 -0.52 18.93 8.23
C ALA A 107 -2.00 18.56 8.28
N LYS A 108 -2.59 18.33 7.11
CA LYS A 108 -3.98 17.90 6.99
C LYS A 108 -4.07 16.40 6.86
N ILE A 109 -4.90 15.78 7.67
CA ILE A 109 -5.16 14.35 7.61
C ILE A 109 -6.49 14.13 6.89
N ILE A 110 -6.44 13.35 5.81
CA ILE A 110 -7.59 12.96 4.99
C ILE A 110 -7.76 11.45 5.14
N VAL A 111 -8.96 10.98 5.40
CA VAL A 111 -9.25 9.55 5.51
C VAL A 111 -10.33 9.15 4.52
N VAL A 112 -10.04 8.14 3.72
CA VAL A 112 -10.96 7.50 2.77
C VAL A 112 -11.17 6.06 3.24
N ASP A 113 -12.32 5.79 3.83
CA ASP A 113 -12.61 4.49 4.44
C ASP A 113 -14.14 4.28 4.49
N PRO A 114 -14.67 3.08 4.20
CA PRO A 114 -16.10 2.82 4.32
C PRO A 114 -16.63 2.93 5.75
N ARG A 115 -15.74 2.83 6.74
CA ARG A 115 -16.07 2.90 8.17
C ARG A 115 -15.47 4.14 8.82
N PHE A 116 -16.27 4.84 9.63
CA PHE A 116 -15.78 5.93 10.48
C PHE A 116 -14.96 5.36 11.65
N THR A 117 -13.64 5.34 11.48
CA THR A 117 -12.68 4.74 12.41
C THR A 117 -12.16 5.75 13.44
N LYS A 118 -11.39 5.26 14.46
CA LYS A 118 -10.66 6.16 15.36
C LYS A 118 -9.65 7.05 14.62
N THR A 119 -9.11 6.59 13.51
CA THR A 119 -8.26 7.40 12.63
C THR A 119 -9.08 8.48 11.93
N ALA A 120 -10.25 8.14 11.40
CA ALA A 120 -11.18 9.09 10.77
C ALA A 120 -11.63 10.18 11.74
N ALA A 121 -11.81 9.84 13.03
CA ALA A 121 -12.14 10.82 14.08
C ALA A 121 -11.03 11.87 14.33
N LYS A 122 -9.82 11.69 13.82
CA LYS A 122 -8.70 12.64 13.90
C LYS A 122 -8.42 13.34 12.57
N ALA A 123 -9.18 13.00 11.52
CA ALA A 123 -9.05 13.57 10.20
C ALA A 123 -9.63 15.00 10.12
N ASP A 124 -9.07 15.81 9.23
CA ASP A 124 -9.62 17.11 8.85
C ASP A 124 -10.72 16.93 7.79
N LEU A 125 -10.57 15.89 6.92
CA LEU A 125 -11.58 15.48 5.96
C LEU A 125 -11.74 13.95 5.99
N TYR A 126 -13.01 13.52 5.92
CA TYR A 126 -13.35 12.10 5.85
C TYR A 126 -14.31 11.84 4.68
N ALA A 127 -13.95 10.88 3.84
CA ALA A 127 -14.79 10.38 2.76
C ALA A 127 -15.23 8.94 3.05
N GLN A 128 -16.53 8.73 3.20
CA GLN A 128 -17.11 7.41 3.32
C GLN A 128 -17.32 6.82 1.92
N ILE A 129 -16.37 5.99 1.50
CA ILE A 129 -16.39 5.37 0.17
C ILE A 129 -17.17 4.04 0.19
N ARG A 130 -17.86 3.71 -0.91
CA ARG A 130 -18.36 2.34 -1.11
C ARG A 130 -17.19 1.37 -1.26
N PRO A 131 -17.19 0.19 -0.58
CA PRO A 131 -16.14 -0.81 -0.74
C PRO A 131 -15.92 -1.19 -2.21
N GLY A 132 -14.65 -1.27 -2.64
CA GLY A 132 -14.28 -1.67 -4.00
C GLY A 132 -14.33 -0.54 -5.04
N THR A 133 -14.49 0.72 -4.62
CA THR A 133 -14.51 1.88 -5.52
C THR A 133 -13.28 2.79 -5.35
N ASP A 134 -12.20 2.25 -4.83
CA ASP A 134 -10.94 2.98 -4.60
C ASP A 134 -10.33 3.51 -5.91
N ILE A 135 -10.29 2.67 -6.96
CA ILE A 135 -9.78 3.06 -8.28
C ILE A 135 -10.59 4.21 -8.88
N PRO A 136 -11.93 4.14 -8.99
CA PRO A 136 -12.75 5.28 -9.41
C PRO A 136 -12.48 6.56 -8.62
N PHE A 137 -12.34 6.47 -7.29
CA PHE A 137 -12.04 7.63 -6.45
C PHE A 137 -10.70 8.27 -6.83
N MET A 138 -9.64 7.45 -6.96
CA MET A 138 -8.30 7.96 -7.32
C MET A 138 -8.24 8.47 -8.76
N TYR A 139 -8.95 7.85 -9.71
CA TYR A 139 -9.07 8.41 -11.06
C TYR A 139 -9.82 9.75 -11.07
N GLY A 140 -10.86 9.91 -10.27
CA GLY A 140 -11.53 11.20 -10.09
C GLY A 140 -10.57 12.27 -9.56
N MET A 141 -9.73 11.92 -8.57
CA MET A 141 -8.68 12.83 -8.09
C MET A 141 -7.70 13.19 -9.22
N LEU A 142 -7.23 12.19 -9.98
CA LEU A 142 -6.31 12.40 -11.11
C LEU A 142 -6.94 13.27 -12.19
N ASN A 143 -8.21 13.05 -12.54
CA ASN A 143 -8.92 13.89 -13.51
C ASN A 143 -8.92 15.37 -13.09
N ILE A 144 -9.32 15.66 -11.85
CA ILE A 144 -9.31 17.02 -11.30
C ILE A 144 -7.89 17.61 -11.30
N ILE A 145 -6.87 16.81 -10.94
CA ILE A 145 -5.47 17.25 -10.91
C ILE A 145 -5.00 17.63 -12.32
N PHE A 146 -5.32 16.83 -13.33
CA PHE A 146 -4.89 17.08 -14.70
C PHE A 146 -5.64 18.24 -15.35
N GLU A 147 -6.97 18.33 -15.17
CA GLU A 147 -7.78 19.43 -15.68
C GLU A 147 -7.34 20.79 -15.13
N ASN A 148 -6.95 20.85 -13.86
CA ASN A 148 -6.49 22.08 -13.22
C ASN A 148 -4.98 22.33 -13.34
N GLY A 149 -4.22 21.44 -13.99
CA GLY A 149 -2.78 21.58 -14.16
C GLY A 149 -1.98 21.49 -12.86
N TRP A 150 -2.50 20.79 -11.83
CA TRP A 150 -1.84 20.64 -10.52
C TRP A 150 -0.80 19.53 -10.48
N HIS A 151 -0.68 18.75 -11.55
CA HIS A 151 0.36 17.72 -11.69
C HIS A 151 1.76 18.34 -11.83
N ASP A 152 2.77 17.61 -11.43
CA ASP A 152 4.17 18.03 -11.53
C ASP A 152 4.73 17.63 -12.91
N LYS A 153 4.65 18.56 -13.87
CA LYS A 153 5.07 18.32 -15.27
C LYS A 153 6.56 17.96 -15.37
N ASN A 154 7.41 18.62 -14.58
CA ASN A 154 8.84 18.38 -14.63
C ASN A 154 9.16 16.99 -14.10
N PHE A 155 8.60 16.63 -12.95
CA PHE A 155 8.78 15.30 -12.38
C PHE A 155 8.28 14.21 -13.33
N ILE A 156 7.10 14.41 -13.95
CA ILE A 156 6.54 13.44 -14.89
C ILE A 156 7.47 13.28 -16.10
N ASN A 157 7.89 14.37 -16.71
CA ASN A 157 8.76 14.32 -17.90
C ASN A 157 10.12 13.67 -17.62
N ASP A 158 10.68 13.91 -16.43
CA ASP A 158 12.02 13.44 -16.07
C ASP A 158 12.04 12.01 -15.51
N ARG A 159 10.92 11.54 -14.93
CA ARG A 159 10.93 10.36 -14.06
C ARG A 159 9.82 9.36 -14.30
N VAL A 160 8.80 9.68 -15.09
CA VAL A 160 7.61 8.83 -15.22
C VAL A 160 7.40 8.42 -16.68
N TYR A 161 7.21 7.13 -16.90
CA TYR A 161 6.85 6.57 -18.20
C TYR A 161 5.35 6.22 -18.21
N GLY A 162 4.64 6.49 -19.32
CA GLY A 162 3.26 6.09 -19.55
C GLY A 162 2.20 6.90 -18.78
N MET A 163 2.52 8.11 -18.31
CA MET A 163 1.53 8.97 -17.63
C MET A 163 0.44 9.47 -18.60
N GLU A 164 0.72 9.56 -19.88
CA GLU A 164 -0.23 9.93 -20.94
C GLU A 164 -1.41 8.97 -21.02
N ASP A 165 -1.20 7.67 -20.83
CA ASP A 165 -2.28 6.68 -20.81
C ASP A 165 -3.17 6.87 -19.59
N ILE A 166 -2.57 7.19 -18.43
CA ILE A 166 -3.31 7.52 -17.21
C ILE A 166 -4.11 8.81 -17.37
N MET A 167 -3.54 9.83 -18.04
CA MET A 167 -4.24 11.08 -18.34
C MET A 167 -5.43 10.84 -19.28
N ALA A 168 -5.27 9.96 -20.26
CA ALA A 168 -6.34 9.60 -21.19
C ALA A 168 -7.48 8.86 -20.46
N GLU A 169 -7.15 7.87 -19.63
CA GLU A 169 -8.15 7.13 -18.84
C GLU A 169 -8.85 8.02 -17.80
N ALA A 170 -8.11 8.93 -17.14
CA ALA A 170 -8.69 9.84 -16.14
C ALA A 170 -9.86 10.68 -16.68
N LYS A 171 -9.85 11.04 -17.98
CA LYS A 171 -10.95 11.77 -18.64
C LYS A 171 -12.28 10.99 -18.67
N ASN A 172 -12.20 9.65 -18.57
CA ASN A 172 -13.39 8.79 -18.50
C ASN A 172 -14.04 8.81 -17.11
N TRP A 173 -13.45 9.52 -16.15
CA TRP A 173 -13.89 9.59 -14.75
C TRP A 173 -14.23 11.03 -14.34
N PRO A 174 -15.24 11.67 -14.99
CA PRO A 174 -15.74 12.97 -14.56
C PRO A 174 -16.33 12.88 -13.15
N ILE A 175 -16.32 13.98 -12.43
CA ILE A 175 -16.62 14.01 -10.99
C ILE A 175 -18.02 13.47 -10.65
N GLU A 176 -19.00 13.69 -11.52
CA GLU A 176 -20.37 13.21 -11.34
C GLU A 176 -20.43 11.69 -11.36
N ARG A 177 -19.72 11.07 -12.31
CA ARG A 177 -19.60 9.62 -12.40
C ARG A 177 -18.89 9.05 -11.19
N VAL A 178 -17.81 9.71 -10.75
CA VAL A 178 -17.06 9.29 -9.56
C VAL A 178 -17.92 9.36 -8.32
N ALA A 179 -18.67 10.44 -8.14
CA ALA A 179 -19.58 10.62 -7.02
C ALA A 179 -20.68 9.54 -6.99
N ASP A 180 -21.27 9.24 -8.15
CA ASP A 180 -22.29 8.18 -8.27
C ASP A 180 -21.72 6.79 -7.91
N VAL A 181 -20.59 6.43 -8.49
CA VAL A 181 -19.94 5.13 -8.27
C VAL A 181 -19.45 4.96 -6.82
N THR A 182 -18.78 5.97 -6.28
CA THR A 182 -18.16 5.90 -4.95
C THR A 182 -19.12 6.18 -3.80
N GLY A 183 -20.22 6.86 -4.07
CA GLY A 183 -21.17 7.35 -3.06
C GLY A 183 -20.65 8.56 -2.27
N VAL A 184 -19.52 9.14 -2.66
CA VAL A 184 -18.94 10.33 -2.03
C VAL A 184 -19.44 11.57 -2.78
N LYS A 185 -19.85 12.61 -2.06
CA LYS A 185 -20.31 13.86 -2.68
C LYS A 185 -19.21 14.49 -3.54
N ALA A 186 -19.56 14.95 -4.73
CA ALA A 186 -18.64 15.57 -5.68
C ALA A 186 -17.81 16.71 -5.04
N ASP A 187 -18.45 17.62 -4.32
CA ASP A 187 -17.79 18.74 -3.65
C ASP A 187 -16.71 18.27 -2.65
N LEU A 188 -16.97 17.16 -1.93
CA LEU A 188 -16.02 16.61 -0.98
C LEU A 188 -14.80 16.01 -1.71
N ILE A 189 -15.01 15.33 -2.85
CA ILE A 189 -13.91 14.79 -3.66
C ILE A 189 -13.03 15.94 -4.18
N VAL A 190 -13.65 17.00 -4.70
CA VAL A 190 -12.95 18.21 -5.17
C VAL A 190 -12.15 18.84 -4.02
N GLN A 191 -12.76 19.01 -2.84
CA GLN A 191 -12.10 19.56 -1.66
C GLN A 191 -10.90 18.74 -1.21
N ILE A 192 -11.04 17.42 -1.14
CA ILE A 192 -9.96 16.48 -0.80
C ILE A 192 -8.82 16.61 -1.81
N THR A 193 -9.13 16.57 -3.10
CA THR A 193 -8.13 16.62 -4.17
C THR A 193 -7.37 17.93 -4.16
N LYS A 194 -8.06 19.05 -4.05
CA LYS A 194 -7.47 20.39 -3.97
C LYS A 194 -6.55 20.53 -2.76
N LEU A 195 -7.04 20.10 -1.58
CA LEU A 195 -6.28 20.15 -0.35
C LEU A 195 -4.99 19.31 -0.45
N TYR A 196 -5.11 18.08 -0.97
CA TYR A 196 -3.97 17.17 -1.10
C TYR A 196 -2.94 17.66 -2.12
N ALA A 197 -3.38 18.11 -3.29
CA ALA A 197 -2.50 18.61 -4.34
C ALA A 197 -1.77 19.92 -3.95
N ALA A 198 -2.42 20.79 -3.16
CA ALA A 198 -1.84 22.05 -2.72
C ALA A 198 -0.87 21.91 -1.54
N SER A 199 -0.96 20.84 -0.75
CA SER A 199 -0.19 20.68 0.50
C SER A 199 1.00 19.74 0.32
N LYS A 200 2.00 20.16 -0.43
CA LYS A 200 3.22 19.39 -0.66
C LYS A 200 4.31 19.68 0.39
N PRO A 201 5.11 18.69 0.82
CA PRO A 201 5.05 17.28 0.47
C PRO A 201 3.83 16.58 1.09
N GLY A 202 3.20 15.69 0.31
CA GLY A 202 2.08 14.89 0.75
C GLY A 202 2.39 13.39 0.72
N THR A 203 2.08 12.67 1.81
CA THR A 203 2.22 11.21 1.84
C THR A 203 0.89 10.50 1.66
N LEU A 204 0.92 9.37 0.97
CA LEU A 204 -0.22 8.48 0.83
C LEU A 204 0.04 7.21 1.66
N VAL A 205 -0.93 6.85 2.48
CA VAL A 205 -0.84 5.73 3.42
C VAL A 205 -1.96 4.75 3.17
N TRP A 206 -1.66 3.46 3.17
CA TRP A 206 -2.71 2.43 3.12
C TRP A 206 -2.35 1.18 3.92
N ALA A 207 -3.36 0.34 4.12
CA ALA A 207 -3.23 -0.98 4.69
C ALA A 207 -4.14 -1.97 3.94
N MET A 208 -4.65 -2.95 4.63
CA MET A 208 -5.38 -4.07 4.05
C MET A 208 -6.70 -3.66 3.40
N GLY A 209 -7.31 -2.55 3.81
CA GLY A 209 -8.56 -2.05 3.20
C GLY A 209 -8.42 -1.66 1.74
N LEU A 210 -7.24 -1.22 1.27
CA LEU A 210 -6.94 -1.01 -0.14
C LEU A 210 -6.46 -2.30 -0.82
N THR A 211 -5.74 -3.14 -0.11
CA THR A 211 -5.02 -4.31 -0.63
C THR A 211 -5.90 -5.54 -0.80
N GLN A 212 -6.75 -5.87 0.19
CA GLN A 212 -7.53 -7.12 0.21
C GLN A 212 -8.83 -7.05 -0.61
N HIS A 213 -8.65 -6.88 -1.91
CA HIS A 213 -9.72 -6.95 -2.90
C HIS A 213 -9.33 -7.92 -4.03
N THR A 214 -10.31 -8.42 -4.77
CA THR A 214 -10.06 -9.22 -5.98
C THR A 214 -9.21 -8.48 -7.00
N ILE A 215 -9.28 -7.15 -7.01
CA ILE A 215 -8.49 -6.23 -7.83
C ILE A 215 -7.37 -5.54 -7.04
N GLY A 216 -6.89 -6.14 -5.95
CA GLY A 216 -5.93 -5.54 -5.01
C GLY A 216 -4.64 -5.03 -5.66
N THR A 217 -4.11 -5.74 -6.65
CA THR A 217 -2.93 -5.30 -7.41
C THR A 217 -3.20 -3.99 -8.14
N SER A 218 -4.35 -3.85 -8.80
CA SER A 218 -4.74 -2.60 -9.47
C SER A 218 -4.98 -1.46 -8.48
N ASN A 219 -5.67 -1.74 -7.36
CA ASN A 219 -5.86 -0.76 -6.28
C ASN A 219 -4.53 -0.19 -5.79
N THR A 220 -3.58 -1.08 -5.49
CA THR A 220 -2.28 -0.68 -4.94
C THR A 220 -1.33 -0.08 -5.97
N ARG A 221 -1.62 -0.20 -7.27
CA ARG A 221 -0.95 0.57 -8.34
C ARG A 221 -1.44 2.02 -8.41
N MET A 222 -2.73 2.27 -8.15
CA MET A 222 -3.29 3.62 -8.24
C MET A 222 -2.70 4.58 -7.21
N ALA A 223 -2.41 4.10 -6.00
CA ALA A 223 -1.81 4.93 -4.95
C ALA A 223 -0.45 5.55 -5.36
N PRO A 224 0.54 4.77 -5.84
CA PRO A 224 1.77 5.32 -6.40
C PRO A 224 1.57 6.19 -7.63
N ILE A 225 0.64 5.85 -8.53
CA ILE A 225 0.36 6.66 -9.71
C ILE A 225 -0.07 8.09 -9.31
N LEU A 226 -0.93 8.21 -8.31
CA LEU A 226 -1.34 9.52 -7.77
C LEU A 226 -0.14 10.30 -7.21
N GLN A 227 0.78 9.64 -6.50
CA GLN A 227 1.99 10.25 -5.95
C GLN A 227 2.99 10.66 -7.04
N LEU A 228 3.14 9.86 -8.09
CA LEU A 228 3.96 10.18 -9.26
C LEU A 228 3.40 11.39 -10.01
N ALA A 229 2.07 11.46 -10.21
CA ALA A 229 1.41 12.59 -10.85
C ALA A 229 1.66 13.91 -10.10
N LEU A 230 1.74 13.86 -8.78
CA LEU A 230 1.97 15.04 -7.94
C LEU A 230 3.46 15.34 -7.66
N GLY A 231 4.40 14.49 -8.09
CA GLY A 231 5.82 14.64 -7.79
C GLY A 231 6.16 14.48 -6.29
N ASN A 232 5.36 13.71 -5.55
CA ASN A 232 5.55 13.48 -4.12
C ASN A 232 6.54 12.32 -3.82
N MET A 233 7.20 11.77 -4.83
CA MET A 233 8.13 10.66 -4.68
C MET A 233 9.57 11.15 -4.51
N GLY A 234 10.35 10.48 -3.64
CA GLY A 234 11.76 10.82 -3.42
C GLY A 234 11.99 12.08 -2.58
N VAL A 235 10.98 12.54 -1.84
CA VAL A 235 11.06 13.73 -0.98
C VAL A 235 10.67 13.37 0.46
N ALA A 236 11.31 14.06 1.43
CA ALA A 236 10.97 13.90 2.83
C ALA A 236 9.52 14.33 3.10
N GLY A 237 8.76 13.52 3.83
CA GLY A 237 7.33 13.76 4.09
C GLY A 237 6.40 13.45 2.92
N GLY A 238 6.94 12.96 1.80
CA GLY A 238 6.18 12.50 0.64
C GLY A 238 6.04 10.98 0.59
N GLY A 239 6.00 10.45 -0.63
CA GLY A 239 6.02 9.02 -0.91
C GLY A 239 4.77 8.26 -0.50
N THR A 240 4.94 6.95 -0.38
CA THR A 240 3.88 6.02 0.03
C THR A 240 4.33 5.19 1.23
N ASN A 241 3.45 5.11 2.22
CA ASN A 241 3.67 4.36 3.44
C ASN A 241 2.65 3.21 3.54
N ILE A 242 3.17 1.98 3.58
CA ILE A 242 2.38 0.75 3.59
C ILE A 242 2.39 0.18 5.00
N LEU A 243 1.24 0.24 5.68
CA LEU A 243 1.13 -0.25 7.05
C LEU A 243 0.88 -1.77 7.04
N ARG A 244 1.87 -2.52 7.49
CA ARG A 244 1.79 -3.99 7.59
C ARG A 244 0.92 -4.40 8.79
N GLY A 245 0.22 -5.52 8.68
CA GLY A 245 -0.70 -5.98 9.72
C GLY A 245 -0.05 -6.85 10.79
N HIS A 246 0.88 -7.72 10.42
CA HIS A 246 1.58 -8.61 11.33
C HIS A 246 3.00 -8.11 11.62
N ASP A 247 3.51 -8.50 12.79
CA ASP A 247 4.74 -7.97 13.39
C ASP A 247 5.97 -8.15 12.50
N ASN A 248 6.07 -9.29 11.82
CA ASN A 248 7.24 -9.64 11.00
C ASN A 248 6.87 -10.22 9.62
N VAL A 249 5.80 -9.73 9.01
CA VAL A 249 5.39 -10.20 7.68
C VAL A 249 6.48 -9.95 6.64
N GLN A 250 7.19 -8.84 6.73
CA GLN A 250 8.30 -8.52 5.85
C GLN A 250 9.49 -9.43 6.14
N GLY A 251 9.94 -9.54 7.37
CA GLY A 251 11.08 -10.38 7.73
C GLY A 251 10.86 -11.85 7.37
N ALA A 252 9.68 -12.41 7.60
CA ALA A 252 9.37 -13.78 7.19
C ALA A 252 9.49 -13.97 5.66
N THR A 253 9.07 -12.95 4.88
CA THR A 253 9.24 -12.93 3.42
C THR A 253 10.72 -12.80 3.03
N ASP A 254 11.45 -11.85 3.64
CA ASP A 254 12.86 -11.59 3.37
C ASP A 254 13.76 -12.81 3.67
N PHE A 255 13.36 -13.64 4.65
CA PHE A 255 14.03 -14.90 4.98
C PHE A 255 13.52 -16.12 4.19
N GLY A 256 12.67 -15.90 3.18
CA GLY A 256 12.34 -16.91 2.17
C GLY A 256 11.26 -17.91 2.58
N CYS A 257 10.34 -17.57 3.51
CA CYS A 257 9.19 -18.42 3.81
C CYS A 257 8.12 -18.40 2.68
N LEU A 258 8.54 -18.25 1.44
CA LEU A 258 7.73 -18.32 0.23
C LEU A 258 8.36 -19.28 -0.77
N SER A 259 7.53 -19.96 -1.56
CA SER A 259 7.99 -20.94 -2.56
C SER A 259 8.83 -20.34 -3.67
N ASP A 260 8.65 -19.06 -3.96
CA ASP A 260 9.22 -18.33 -5.08
C ASP A 260 10.43 -17.46 -4.70
N SER A 261 10.88 -17.48 -3.44
CA SER A 261 12.04 -16.70 -3.01
C SER A 261 12.95 -17.45 -2.05
N LEU A 262 14.24 -17.14 -2.13
CA LEU A 262 15.26 -17.51 -1.14
C LEU A 262 15.53 -16.32 -0.19
N PRO A 263 16.20 -16.53 0.96
CA PRO A 263 16.60 -15.45 1.84
C PRO A 263 17.29 -14.32 1.08
N GLY A 264 16.82 -13.06 1.28
CA GLY A 264 17.32 -11.89 0.55
C GLY A 264 16.74 -11.71 -0.85
N TYR A 265 15.60 -12.35 -1.14
CA TYR A 265 14.91 -12.28 -2.45
C TYR A 265 15.74 -12.84 -3.63
N TYR A 266 16.67 -13.73 -3.39
CA TYR A 266 17.34 -14.42 -4.48
C TYR A 266 16.38 -15.39 -5.19
N GLY A 267 16.42 -15.37 -6.52
CA GLY A 267 15.61 -16.24 -7.37
C GLY A 267 14.29 -15.62 -7.86
N LEU A 268 14.07 -14.34 -7.60
CA LEU A 268 12.98 -13.57 -8.19
C LEU A 268 13.41 -12.92 -9.51
#